data_af8145f0624bc7311331777b542512f9
#
_entry.id   af8145f0624bc7311331777b542512f9
#
_cell.length_a   1.000
_cell.length_b   1.000
_cell.length_c   1.000
_cell.angle_alpha   90.00
_cell.angle_beta   90.00
_cell.angle_gamma   90.00
#
_symmetry.space_group_name_H-M   'P 1'
#
loop_
_entity.id
_entity.type
_entity.pdbx_description
1 polymer ?
#
loop_
_entity_poly.entity_id
_entity_poly.type
_entity_poly.pdbx_seq_one_letter_code
_entity_poly.pdbx_strand_id
1 'polypeptide(L)'
;VSGKKSAYVKMCSLDPNEPHVFPGEETYNYIHQYVDADPKCTWENRVTIRSLEYMVEYDVTGYMKMISPTPLMMIVSEVDTTTPSDIALELYHMVQGPKDLKVISSNHYGAYTEKFKETSAAAKDWFVRYL
;
A
#
# COMPACT_ATOMS: atom_id res chain seq x y z
N VAL A 1 -32.73 -3.74 8.02
CA VAL A 1 -31.62 -3.19 7.20
C VAL A 1 -32.27 -2.51 6.03
N SER A 2 -32.33 -1.13 6.04
CA SER A 2 -32.96 -0.36 4.97
C SER A 2 -32.14 -0.53 3.70
N GLY A 3 -32.78 -0.94 2.59
CA GLY A 3 -32.18 -1.15 1.28
C GLY A 3 -31.69 0.13 0.58
N LYS A 4 -30.92 0.98 1.28
CA LYS A 4 -30.25 2.11 0.66
C LYS A 4 -29.12 1.58 -0.23
N LYS A 5 -29.09 2.05 -1.48
CA LYS A 5 -27.96 1.76 -2.39
C LYS A 5 -26.66 2.29 -1.77
N SER A 6 -25.59 1.50 -1.86
CA SER A 6 -24.26 1.94 -1.44
C SER A 6 -23.84 3.18 -2.23
N ALA A 7 -23.29 4.18 -1.54
CA ALA A 7 -22.63 5.30 -2.19
C ALA A 7 -21.17 4.92 -2.50
N TYR A 8 -20.66 5.42 -3.62
CA TYR A 8 -19.34 5.11 -4.12
C TYR A 8 -18.54 6.38 -4.36
N VAL A 9 -17.22 6.26 -4.30
CA VAL A 9 -16.24 7.25 -4.71
C VAL A 9 -15.21 6.55 -5.61
N LYS A 10 -14.56 7.29 -6.50
CA LYS A 10 -13.48 6.72 -7.32
C LYS A 10 -12.26 6.35 -6.48
N MET A 11 -11.55 5.31 -6.91
CA MET A 11 -10.26 4.95 -6.30
C MET A 11 -9.18 5.97 -6.69
N CYS A 12 -9.13 6.34 -7.97
CA CYS A 12 -8.16 7.29 -8.52
C CYS A 12 -8.77 8.10 -9.66
N SER A 13 -8.25 9.30 -9.91
CA SER A 13 -8.64 10.16 -11.03
C SER A 13 -7.48 11.07 -11.43
N LEU A 14 -7.42 11.40 -12.73
CA LEU A 14 -6.53 12.47 -13.25
C LEU A 14 -7.16 13.86 -13.12
N ASP A 15 -8.46 13.96 -12.88
CA ASP A 15 -9.13 15.24 -12.62
C ASP A 15 -9.03 15.57 -11.12
N PRO A 16 -8.29 16.63 -10.75
CA PRO A 16 -8.13 17.04 -9.36
C PRO A 16 -9.43 17.53 -8.71
N ASN A 17 -10.45 17.87 -9.50
CA ASN A 17 -11.76 18.31 -9.00
C ASN A 17 -12.72 17.15 -8.77
N GLU A 18 -12.39 15.97 -9.23
CA GLU A 18 -13.22 14.78 -9.04
C GLU A 18 -12.87 14.09 -7.72
N PRO A 19 -13.82 13.84 -6.81
CA PRO A 19 -13.56 13.14 -5.57
C PRO A 19 -12.99 11.73 -5.81
N HIS A 20 -11.82 11.45 -5.26
CA HIS A 20 -11.17 10.15 -5.34
C HIS A 20 -10.35 9.86 -4.06
N VAL A 21 -10.00 8.58 -3.85
CA VAL A 21 -9.33 8.13 -2.62
C VAL A 21 -7.83 8.35 -2.67
N PHE A 22 -7.18 7.86 -3.72
CA PHE A 22 -5.72 7.93 -3.85
C PHE A 22 -5.30 9.08 -4.74
N PRO A 23 -4.48 10.01 -4.21
CA PRO A 23 -4.05 11.18 -4.97
C PRO A 23 -3.00 10.82 -6.03
N GLY A 24 -2.93 11.69 -7.05
CA GLY A 24 -1.83 11.70 -8.01
C GLY A 24 -1.97 10.74 -9.18
N GLU A 25 -1.23 11.07 -10.23
CA GLU A 25 -1.20 10.31 -11.49
C GLU A 25 -0.59 8.92 -11.32
N GLU A 26 0.26 8.75 -10.33
CA GLU A 26 1.01 7.51 -10.10
C GLU A 26 0.09 6.31 -9.90
N THR A 27 -0.89 6.43 -8.99
CA THR A 27 -1.88 5.38 -8.73
C THR A 27 -2.74 5.12 -9.96
N TYR A 28 -3.19 6.18 -10.62
CA TYR A 28 -3.99 6.05 -11.83
C TYR A 28 -3.24 5.27 -12.92
N ASN A 29 -2.00 5.66 -13.21
CA ASN A 29 -1.18 5.04 -14.24
C ASN A 29 -0.82 3.59 -13.90
N TYR A 30 -0.49 3.30 -12.64
CA TYR A 30 -0.21 1.94 -12.19
C TYR A 30 -1.41 1.01 -12.37
N ILE A 31 -2.61 1.43 -11.98
CA ILE A 31 -3.80 0.60 -12.10
C ILE A 31 -4.19 0.42 -13.58
N HIS A 32 -4.24 1.51 -14.33
CA HIS A 32 -4.75 1.49 -15.71
C HIS A 32 -3.84 0.74 -16.69
N GLN A 33 -2.52 0.68 -16.44
CA GLN A 33 -1.64 -0.15 -17.27
C GLN A 33 -2.03 -1.65 -17.25
N TYR A 34 -2.61 -2.15 -16.16
CA TYR A 34 -3.06 -3.55 -16.06
C TYR A 34 -4.53 -3.71 -16.48
N VAL A 35 -5.38 -2.79 -16.05
CA VAL A 35 -6.82 -2.83 -16.35
C VAL A 35 -7.06 -2.69 -17.85
N ASP A 36 -6.40 -1.73 -18.48
CA ASP A 36 -6.57 -1.45 -19.92
C ASP A 36 -5.92 -2.51 -20.82
N ALA A 37 -4.95 -3.26 -20.29
CA ALA A 37 -4.28 -4.34 -20.99
C ALA A 37 -5.09 -5.65 -21.01
N ASP A 38 -6.04 -5.84 -20.09
CA ASP A 38 -6.86 -7.06 -20.02
C ASP A 38 -8.32 -6.79 -20.37
N PRO A 39 -8.77 -7.17 -21.60
CA PRO A 39 -10.17 -7.00 -22.01
C PRO A 39 -11.19 -7.77 -21.15
N LYS A 40 -10.73 -8.70 -20.31
CA LYS A 40 -11.57 -9.47 -19.40
C LYS A 40 -11.56 -8.92 -17.98
N CYS A 41 -10.84 -7.83 -17.76
CA CYS A 41 -10.77 -7.19 -16.45
C CYS A 41 -12.17 -6.73 -16.02
N THR A 42 -12.58 -7.15 -14.83
CA THR A 42 -13.86 -6.77 -14.23
C THR A 42 -13.70 -5.71 -13.15
N TRP A 43 -12.50 -5.16 -12.98
CA TRP A 43 -12.26 -4.11 -12.01
C TRP A 43 -13.00 -2.83 -12.40
N GLU A 44 -13.61 -2.20 -11.41
CA GLU A 44 -14.28 -0.91 -11.56
C GLU A 44 -13.59 0.13 -10.68
N ASN A 45 -13.33 1.32 -11.24
CA ASN A 45 -12.70 2.44 -10.53
C ASN A 45 -13.65 3.05 -9.50
N ARG A 46 -14.02 2.26 -8.49
CA ARG A 46 -14.88 2.72 -7.39
C ARG A 46 -14.69 1.91 -6.11
N VAL A 47 -14.91 2.56 -4.99
CA VAL A 47 -14.98 1.95 -3.66
C VAL A 47 -16.20 2.49 -2.93
N THR A 48 -16.77 1.72 -2.00
CA THR A 48 -17.89 2.23 -1.20
C THR A 48 -17.41 3.29 -0.22
N ILE A 49 -18.23 4.30 0.04
CA ILE A 49 -17.93 5.30 1.10
C ILE A 49 -17.70 4.62 2.44
N ARG A 50 -18.39 3.52 2.72
CA ARG A 50 -18.18 2.75 3.95
C ARG A 50 -16.78 2.10 4.03
N SER A 51 -16.24 1.64 2.90
CA SER A 51 -14.87 1.13 2.87
C SER A 51 -13.85 2.23 3.16
N LEU A 52 -14.10 3.44 2.63
CA LEU A 52 -13.27 4.60 2.94
C LEU A 52 -13.34 4.97 4.43
N GLU A 53 -14.52 4.96 5.04
CA GLU A 53 -14.73 5.16 6.47
C GLU A 53 -13.86 4.18 7.29
N TYR A 54 -13.91 2.89 6.97
CA TYR A 54 -13.08 1.89 7.65
C TYR A 54 -11.57 2.07 7.40
N MET A 55 -11.17 2.53 6.23
CA MET A 55 -9.75 2.84 5.97
C MET A 55 -9.23 3.97 6.85
N VAL A 56 -10.05 5.01 7.06
CA VAL A 56 -9.68 6.16 7.93
C VAL A 56 -9.65 5.77 9.40
N GLU A 57 -10.53 4.87 9.83
CA GLU A 57 -10.60 4.37 11.20
C GLU A 57 -9.51 3.32 11.53
N TYR A 58 -8.89 2.74 10.49
CA TYR A 58 -7.92 1.66 10.66
C TYR A 58 -6.57 2.20 11.11
N ASP A 59 -6.19 1.90 12.34
CA ASP A 59 -4.89 2.25 12.93
C ASP A 59 -4.19 1.00 13.47
N VAL A 60 -3.03 0.68 12.91
CA VAL A 60 -2.20 -0.47 13.31
C VAL A 60 -1.07 -0.09 14.27
N THR A 61 -0.88 1.19 14.55
CA THR A 61 0.24 1.70 15.34
C THR A 61 0.38 0.99 16.69
N GLY A 62 -0.75 0.77 17.37
CA GLY A 62 -0.78 0.08 18.65
C GLY A 62 -0.27 -1.36 18.61
N TYR A 63 -0.39 -2.03 17.46
CA TYR A 63 0.03 -3.43 17.30
C TYR A 63 1.51 -3.60 17.00
N MET A 64 2.21 -2.55 16.54
CA MET A 64 3.62 -2.64 16.15
C MET A 64 4.53 -3.16 17.28
N LYS A 65 4.25 -2.76 18.52
CA LYS A 65 4.99 -3.24 19.70
C LYS A 65 4.70 -4.70 20.05
N MET A 66 3.59 -5.24 19.55
CA MET A 66 3.13 -6.61 19.83
C MET A 66 3.64 -7.62 18.81
N ILE A 67 4.32 -7.18 17.74
CA ILE A 67 4.92 -8.06 16.73
C ILE A 67 6.01 -8.93 17.34
N SER A 68 6.79 -8.38 18.29
CA SER A 68 7.85 -9.13 18.98
C SER A 68 7.29 -10.36 19.72
N PRO A 69 7.95 -11.51 19.66
CA PRO A 69 9.30 -11.75 19.12
C PRO A 69 9.36 -12.12 17.64
N THR A 70 8.26 -12.03 16.89
CA THR A 70 8.20 -12.38 15.46
C THR A 70 9.15 -11.49 14.66
N PRO A 71 10.06 -12.06 13.84
CA PRO A 71 10.94 -11.30 12.96
C PRO A 71 10.15 -10.47 11.94
N LEU A 72 10.51 -9.19 11.79
CA LEU A 72 9.88 -8.27 10.84
C LEU A 72 10.90 -7.73 9.84
N MET A 73 10.60 -7.83 8.55
CA MET A 73 11.25 -7.04 7.52
C MET A 73 10.28 -6.02 6.95
N MET A 74 10.71 -4.76 6.85
CA MET A 74 9.99 -3.73 6.13
C MET A 74 10.75 -3.32 4.86
N ILE A 75 10.01 -3.20 3.76
CA ILE A 75 10.54 -2.65 2.50
C ILE A 75 9.81 -1.33 2.27
N VAL A 76 10.56 -0.25 2.22
CA VAL A 76 10.02 1.12 2.18
C VAL A 76 10.57 1.84 0.95
N SER A 77 9.68 2.44 0.18
CA SER A 77 10.05 3.32 -0.93
C SER A 77 10.46 4.68 -0.41
N GLU A 78 11.56 5.24 -0.94
CA GLU A 78 12.12 6.52 -0.48
C GLU A 78 11.21 7.71 -0.78
N VAL A 79 10.52 7.67 -1.92
CA VAL A 79 9.64 8.75 -2.39
C VAL A 79 8.23 8.20 -2.55
N ASP A 80 7.55 7.94 -1.43
CA ASP A 80 6.19 7.42 -1.42
C ASP A 80 5.20 8.53 -1.07
N THR A 81 4.38 8.93 -2.05
CA THR A 81 3.32 9.94 -1.87
C THR A 81 1.95 9.32 -1.59
N THR A 82 1.82 8.03 -1.76
CA THR A 82 0.57 7.29 -1.51
C THR A 82 0.47 6.82 -0.06
N THR A 83 1.58 6.24 0.45
CA THR A 83 1.74 5.87 1.87
C THR A 83 3.05 6.46 2.38
N PRO A 84 3.03 7.62 3.04
CA PRO A 84 4.23 8.37 3.38
C PRO A 84 5.30 7.56 4.10
N SER A 85 6.52 7.63 3.58
CA SER A 85 7.66 6.81 4.02
C SER A 85 8.08 7.10 5.46
N ASP A 86 7.93 8.33 5.93
CA ASP A 86 8.22 8.75 7.29
C ASP A 86 7.35 8.00 8.30
N ILE A 87 6.05 7.84 8.02
CA ILE A 87 5.14 7.05 8.86
C ILE A 87 5.61 5.59 8.93
N ALA A 88 5.97 4.98 7.79
CA ALA A 88 6.47 3.61 7.76
C ALA A 88 7.76 3.45 8.59
N LEU A 89 8.68 4.43 8.52
CA LEU A 89 9.92 4.43 9.28
C LEU A 89 9.67 4.61 10.78
N GLU A 90 8.73 5.47 11.18
CA GLU A 90 8.31 5.60 12.58
C GLU A 90 7.75 4.29 13.12
N LEU A 91 6.88 3.62 12.38
CA LEU A 91 6.34 2.32 12.75
C LEU A 91 7.44 1.25 12.88
N TYR A 92 8.41 1.23 11.96
CA TYR A 92 9.57 0.34 12.06
C TYR A 92 10.34 0.54 13.36
N HIS A 93 10.53 1.77 13.80
CA HIS A 93 11.24 2.06 15.06
C HIS A 93 10.50 1.55 16.30
N MET A 94 9.18 1.43 16.25
CA MET A 94 8.37 0.92 17.37
C MET A 94 8.52 -0.59 17.60
N VAL A 95 8.89 -1.34 16.56
CA VAL A 95 9.02 -2.80 16.66
C VAL A 95 10.25 -3.17 17.46
N GLN A 96 10.06 -4.06 18.42
CA GLN A 96 11.14 -4.68 19.22
C GLN A 96 11.43 -6.09 18.68
N GLY A 97 12.67 -6.57 18.80
CA GLY A 97 13.06 -7.91 18.35
C GLY A 97 13.80 -7.92 17.01
N PRO A 98 13.96 -9.09 16.39
CA PRO A 98 14.66 -9.19 15.11
C PRO A 98 13.91 -8.42 14.03
N LYS A 99 14.57 -7.43 13.47
CA LYS A 99 13.98 -6.62 12.39
C LYS A 99 15.03 -6.17 11.40
N ASP A 100 14.62 -5.96 10.16
CA ASP A 100 15.46 -5.39 9.12
C ASP A 100 14.65 -4.39 8.27
N LEU A 101 15.36 -3.45 7.66
CA LEU A 101 14.78 -2.39 6.85
C LEU A 101 15.48 -2.33 5.50
N LYS A 102 14.72 -2.48 4.44
CA LYS A 102 15.18 -2.25 3.07
C LYS A 102 14.54 -0.98 2.54
N VAL A 103 15.31 0.07 2.34
CA VAL A 103 14.86 1.27 1.63
C VAL A 103 15.21 1.13 0.16
N ILE A 104 14.26 1.41 -0.72
CA ILE A 104 14.43 1.41 -2.17
C ILE A 104 14.24 2.81 -2.73
N SER A 105 15.12 3.23 -3.64
CA SER A 105 15.00 4.52 -4.33
C SER A 105 13.98 4.38 -5.46
N SER A 106 12.71 4.54 -5.10
CA SER A 106 11.56 4.42 -5.99
C SER A 106 10.33 5.09 -5.37
N ASN A 107 9.24 5.15 -6.15
CA ASN A 107 7.93 5.57 -5.71
C ASN A 107 7.14 4.41 -5.05
N HIS A 108 5.86 4.62 -4.71
CA HIS A 108 4.99 3.63 -4.07
C HIS A 108 4.97 2.28 -4.78
N TYR A 109 4.84 2.28 -6.11
CA TYR A 109 4.65 1.08 -6.91
C TYR A 109 5.97 0.42 -7.36
N GLY A 110 7.10 1.08 -7.15
CA GLY A 110 8.40 0.57 -7.58
C GLY A 110 8.79 -0.77 -6.99
N ALA A 111 8.35 -1.06 -5.77
CA ALA A 111 8.56 -2.37 -5.15
C ALA A 111 7.97 -3.54 -5.96
N TYR A 112 6.91 -3.28 -6.71
CA TYR A 112 6.16 -4.26 -7.51
C TYR A 112 6.52 -4.24 -9.00
N THR A 113 7.29 -3.23 -9.43
CA THR A 113 7.63 -2.97 -10.83
C THR A 113 9.14 -3.01 -11.05
N GLU A 114 9.79 -1.87 -11.26
CA GLU A 114 11.21 -1.78 -11.62
C GLU A 114 12.16 -2.29 -10.53
N LYS A 115 11.76 -2.27 -9.25
CA LYS A 115 12.54 -2.77 -8.12
C LYS A 115 12.14 -4.19 -7.68
N PHE A 116 11.18 -4.82 -8.36
CA PHE A 116 10.64 -6.13 -7.94
C PHE A 116 11.72 -7.20 -7.74
N LYS A 117 12.73 -7.25 -8.62
CA LYS A 117 13.83 -8.22 -8.49
C LYS A 117 14.63 -8.00 -7.19
N GLU A 118 14.85 -6.74 -6.83
CA GLU A 118 15.59 -6.37 -5.62
C GLU A 118 14.78 -6.64 -4.35
N THR A 119 13.52 -6.25 -4.35
CA THR A 119 12.61 -6.39 -3.20
C THR A 119 12.25 -7.85 -2.94
N SER A 120 11.94 -8.60 -3.99
CA SER A 120 11.64 -10.03 -3.87
C SER A 120 12.83 -10.86 -3.41
N ALA A 121 14.06 -10.52 -3.85
CA ALA A 121 15.27 -11.18 -3.36
C ALA A 121 15.47 -10.91 -1.86
N ALA A 122 15.35 -9.67 -1.41
CA ALA A 122 15.47 -9.31 0.00
C ALA A 122 14.42 -10.04 0.86
N ALA A 123 13.15 -10.04 0.41
CA ALA A 123 12.08 -10.75 1.10
C ALA A 123 12.33 -12.26 1.17
N LYS A 124 12.78 -12.87 0.06
CA LYS A 124 13.15 -14.29 0.03
C LYS A 124 14.25 -14.61 1.02
N ASP A 125 15.34 -13.83 1.03
CA ASP A 125 16.48 -14.06 1.91
C ASP A 125 16.07 -13.94 3.40
N TRP A 126 15.16 -13.01 3.69
CA TRP A 126 14.57 -12.86 5.01
C TRP A 126 13.77 -14.09 5.43
N PHE A 127 12.86 -14.55 4.59
CA PHE A 127 12.07 -15.74 4.88
C PHE A 127 12.92 -17.00 5.04
N VAL A 128 13.94 -17.20 4.20
CA VAL A 128 14.87 -18.35 4.33
C VAL A 128 15.63 -18.31 5.65
N ARG A 129 15.91 -17.12 6.20
CA ARG A 129 16.62 -16.97 7.48
C ARG A 129 15.76 -17.29 8.70
N TYR A 130 14.44 -17.02 8.64
CA TYR A 130 13.57 -17.03 9.81
C TYR A 130 12.42 -18.03 9.75
N LEU A 131 12.21 -18.73 8.65
CA LEU A 131 11.25 -19.84 8.49
C LEU A 131 11.97 -21.15 8.30
#